data_4651eb47ef49a91565126d547094b378
#
_entry.id   4651eb47ef49a91565126d547094b378
#
_cell.length_a   1.000
_cell.length_b   1.000
_cell.length_c   1.000
_cell.angle_alpha   90.00
_cell.angle_beta   90.00
_cell.angle_gamma   90.00
#
_symmetry.space_group_name_H-M   'P 1'
#
loop_
_entity.id
_entity.type
_entity.pdbx_description
1 polymer ?
#
loop_
_entity_poly.entity_id
_entity_poly.type
_entity_poly.pdbx_seq_one_letter_code
_entity_poly.pdbx_strand_id
1 'polypeptide(L)'
;MKHGINRIRLFTALTGIVLAFAGFAHAAALGTQRSQKAEKAKKGTLNIAAATNVGGLRLEPGEYEVKQLNSAAGPIVRFSHYTYNPYIQDGPVHLWETVGEAKVTMQALASQAKQTKLLVASNSDKAISLEISGISFDYLF
;
A
#
# COMPACT_ATOMS: atom_id res chain seq x y z
N MET A 1 -75.06 13.52 19.30
CA MET A 1 -75.52 12.12 19.43
C MET A 1 -74.27 11.20 19.29
N LYS A 2 -74.18 10.26 20.30
CA LYS A 2 -73.38 9.02 20.33
C LYS A 2 -71.87 9.20 20.22
N HIS A 3 -71.14 9.30 21.30
CA HIS A 3 -70.55 8.24 22.17
C HIS A 3 -69.88 7.10 21.44
N GLY A 4 -68.56 7.10 21.53
CA GLY A 4 -67.72 5.97 21.17
C GLY A 4 -66.47 5.97 22.04
N ILE A 5 -66.62 5.45 23.25
CA ILE A 5 -65.54 5.17 24.17
C ILE A 5 -64.84 3.93 23.63
N ASN A 6 -63.60 3.99 23.30
CA ASN A 6 -62.78 2.82 23.02
C ASN A 6 -61.58 2.73 23.95
N ARG A 7 -61.76 1.83 24.79
CA ARG A 7 -60.97 1.17 25.82
C ARG A 7 -59.50 1.02 25.48
N ILE A 8 -58.73 1.68 26.30
CA ILE A 8 -57.30 1.39 26.47
C ILE A 8 -57.20 -0.02 27.05
N ARG A 9 -56.64 -0.95 26.32
CA ARG A 9 -56.17 -2.24 26.85
C ARG A 9 -54.70 -2.11 27.19
N LEU A 10 -54.49 -1.96 28.48
CA LEU A 10 -53.16 -2.08 29.11
C LEU A 10 -52.78 -3.56 29.04
N PHE A 11 -51.85 -3.89 28.16
CA PHE A 11 -51.18 -5.19 28.21
C PHE A 11 -49.88 -5.04 29.00
N THR A 12 -49.97 -5.42 30.23
CA THR A 12 -48.80 -5.65 31.08
C THR A 12 -48.17 -6.97 30.62
N ALA A 13 -47.18 -6.89 29.79
CA ALA A 13 -46.34 -8.04 29.45
C ALA A 13 -45.17 -8.06 30.42
N LEU A 14 -45.32 -8.92 31.40
CA LEU A 14 -44.26 -9.33 32.31
C LEU A 14 -43.28 -10.19 31.52
N THR A 15 -42.19 -9.63 31.08
CA THR A 15 -41.16 -10.39 30.37
C THR A 15 -40.01 -10.64 31.32
N GLY A 16 -39.88 -11.89 31.70
CA GLY A 16 -38.81 -12.37 32.55
C GLY A 16 -37.44 -12.13 31.95
N ILE A 17 -36.58 -11.57 32.75
CA ILE A 17 -35.13 -11.44 32.46
C ILE A 17 -34.56 -12.84 32.62
N VAL A 18 -34.36 -13.52 31.51
CA VAL A 18 -33.49 -14.69 31.44
C VAL A 18 -32.07 -14.19 31.38
N LEU A 19 -31.38 -14.12 32.49
CA LEU A 19 -29.94 -13.97 32.58
C LEU A 19 -29.30 -15.27 32.09
N ALA A 20 -29.15 -15.37 30.78
CA ALA A 20 -28.26 -16.34 30.19
C ALA A 20 -26.82 -15.84 30.43
N PHE A 21 -26.19 -16.34 31.46
CA PHE A 21 -24.74 -16.32 31.57
C PHE A 21 -24.18 -17.21 30.46
N ALA A 22 -24.08 -16.64 29.28
CA ALA A 22 -23.24 -17.20 28.24
C ALA A 22 -21.80 -17.03 28.72
N GLY A 23 -21.24 -18.13 29.22
CA GLY A 23 -19.84 -18.22 29.52
C GLY A 23 -19.04 -17.73 28.28
N PHE A 24 -18.33 -16.64 28.46
CA PHE A 24 -17.27 -16.25 27.52
C PHE A 24 -16.24 -17.37 27.60
N ALA A 25 -16.45 -18.40 26.80
CA ALA A 25 -15.36 -19.21 26.35
C ALA A 25 -14.43 -18.25 25.64
N HIS A 26 -13.40 -17.79 26.33
CA HIS A 26 -12.20 -17.27 25.70
C HIS A 26 -11.62 -18.44 24.92
N ALA A 27 -12.20 -18.71 23.75
CA ALA A 27 -11.45 -19.31 22.70
C ALA A 27 -10.33 -18.32 22.46
N ALA A 28 -9.20 -18.54 23.16
CA ALA A 28 -7.93 -18.05 22.69
C ALA A 28 -7.87 -18.52 21.24
N ALA A 29 -8.26 -17.62 20.32
CA ALA A 29 -7.90 -17.75 18.95
C ALA A 29 -6.39 -17.79 19.01
N LEU A 30 -5.84 -18.99 19.05
CA LEU A 30 -4.52 -19.29 18.55
C LEU A 30 -4.59 -18.76 17.13
N GLY A 31 -4.33 -17.45 17.02
CA GLY A 31 -4.09 -16.81 15.76
C GLY A 31 -3.02 -17.67 15.15
N THR A 32 -3.43 -18.48 14.20
CA THR A 32 -2.54 -19.07 13.26
C THR A 32 -1.81 -17.86 12.72
N GLN A 33 -0.65 -17.56 13.28
CA GLN A 33 0.35 -16.76 12.62
C GLN A 33 0.63 -17.54 11.35
N ARG A 34 -0.22 -17.34 10.34
CA ARG A 34 0.17 -17.57 8.97
C ARG A 34 1.45 -16.76 8.88
N SER A 35 2.56 -17.48 8.94
CA SER A 35 3.85 -17.01 8.52
C SER A 35 3.56 -16.25 7.22
N GLN A 36 3.45 -14.93 7.30
CA GLN A 36 3.35 -14.12 6.10
C GLN A 36 4.67 -14.39 5.44
N LYS A 37 4.65 -15.35 4.53
CA LYS A 37 5.75 -15.63 3.61
C LYS A 37 6.10 -14.27 3.07
N ALA A 38 7.22 -13.71 3.55
CA ALA A 38 7.60 -12.33 3.30
C ALA A 38 7.42 -12.12 1.81
N GLU A 39 6.40 -11.36 1.45
CA GLU A 39 6.02 -11.17 0.05
C GLU A 39 7.25 -10.55 -0.60
N LYS A 40 7.84 -11.31 -1.53
CA LYS A 40 9.10 -10.93 -2.17
C LYS A 40 8.92 -9.52 -2.70
N ALA A 41 9.62 -8.56 -2.11
CA ALA A 41 9.42 -7.15 -2.40
C ALA A 41 9.51 -6.94 -3.91
N LYS A 42 8.47 -6.36 -4.47
CA LYS A 42 8.37 -6.04 -5.89
C LYS A 42 9.35 -4.91 -6.17
N LYS A 43 10.43 -5.20 -6.87
CA LYS A 43 11.51 -4.26 -7.11
C LYS A 43 12.02 -4.31 -8.55
N GLY A 44 12.58 -3.21 -9.01
CA GLY A 44 13.20 -3.09 -10.32
C GLY A 44 14.28 -2.02 -10.30
N THR A 45 15.04 -1.94 -11.39
CA THR A 45 16.03 -0.90 -11.62
C THR A 45 15.52 0.05 -12.70
N LEU A 46 15.62 1.35 -12.44
CA LEU A 46 15.17 2.43 -13.30
C LEU A 46 16.34 3.37 -13.60
N ASN A 47 16.54 3.73 -14.86
CA ASN A 47 17.49 4.76 -15.24
C ASN A 47 16.73 6.05 -15.58
N ILE A 48 17.03 7.13 -14.87
CA ILE A 48 16.49 8.47 -15.08
C ILE A 48 17.48 9.26 -15.92
N ALA A 49 17.10 9.62 -17.15
CA ALA A 49 17.95 10.35 -18.08
C ALA A 49 17.94 11.89 -17.85
N ALA A 50 16.83 12.42 -17.34
CA ALA A 50 16.64 13.83 -17.03
C ALA A 50 15.91 14.00 -15.71
N ALA A 51 16.17 15.09 -15.00
CA ALA A 51 15.52 15.37 -13.73
C ALA A 51 13.99 15.28 -13.86
N THR A 52 13.36 14.47 -13.01
CA THR A 52 11.94 14.10 -13.11
C THR A 52 11.26 14.22 -11.74
N ASN A 53 10.05 14.76 -11.74
CA ASN A 53 9.22 14.86 -10.56
C ASN A 53 8.27 13.67 -10.47
N VAL A 54 8.36 12.91 -9.39
CA VAL A 54 7.61 11.66 -9.19
C VAL A 54 6.80 11.79 -7.91
N GLY A 55 5.50 12.07 -8.02
CA GLY A 55 4.63 12.21 -6.85
C GLY A 55 5.08 13.29 -5.85
N GLY A 56 5.70 14.37 -6.34
CA GLY A 56 6.28 15.45 -5.52
C GLY A 56 7.74 15.23 -5.10
N LEU A 57 8.32 14.07 -5.38
CA LEU A 57 9.73 13.77 -5.17
C LEU A 57 10.52 14.11 -6.45
N ARG A 58 11.53 14.97 -6.34
CA ARG A 58 12.42 15.26 -7.46
C ARG A 58 13.55 14.24 -7.51
N LEU A 59 13.64 13.54 -8.64
CA LEU A 59 14.72 12.59 -8.94
C LEU A 59 15.67 13.22 -9.95
N GLU A 60 16.95 13.24 -9.61
CA GLU A 60 18.00 13.69 -10.51
C GLU A 60 18.38 12.55 -11.49
N PRO A 61 19.06 12.85 -12.61
CA PRO A 61 19.56 11.83 -13.52
C PRO A 61 20.43 10.80 -12.79
N GLY A 62 20.20 9.50 -13.08
CA GLY A 62 20.96 8.43 -12.45
C GLY A 62 20.21 7.10 -12.42
N GLU A 63 20.84 6.12 -11.81
CA GLU A 63 20.28 4.77 -11.62
C GLU A 63 19.61 4.66 -10.24
N TYR A 64 18.39 4.13 -10.22
CA TYR A 64 17.57 3.97 -9.02
C TYR A 64 17.08 2.54 -8.89
N GLU A 65 17.15 1.99 -7.68
CA GLU A 65 16.29 0.88 -7.30
C GLU A 65 14.92 1.42 -6.93
N VAL A 66 13.87 0.87 -7.53
CA VAL A 66 12.48 1.15 -7.21
C VAL A 66 11.88 -0.07 -6.50
N LYS A 67 11.19 0.17 -5.39
CA LYS A 67 10.63 -0.90 -4.57
C LYS A 67 9.23 -0.55 -4.11
N GLN A 68 8.25 -1.39 -4.47
CA GLN A 68 6.90 -1.24 -3.96
C GLN A 68 6.82 -1.75 -2.53
N LEU A 69 6.23 -0.97 -1.67
CA LEU A 69 5.99 -1.24 -0.26
C LEU A 69 4.53 -0.94 0.09
N ASN A 70 4.04 -1.58 1.14
CA ASN A 70 2.74 -1.26 1.71
C ASN A 70 2.94 -0.48 3.01
N SER A 71 2.35 0.71 3.09
CA SER A 71 2.32 1.51 4.30
C SER A 71 0.93 1.48 4.92
N ALA A 72 0.80 1.97 6.16
CA ALA A 72 -0.50 2.13 6.80
C ALA A 72 -1.45 3.07 6.03
N ALA A 73 -0.90 3.99 5.23
CA ALA A 73 -1.64 4.95 4.41
C ALA A 73 -1.88 4.45 2.97
N GLY A 74 -1.51 3.20 2.65
CA GLY A 74 -1.65 2.60 1.33
C GLY A 74 -0.32 2.27 0.66
N PRO A 75 -0.34 1.88 -0.62
CA PRO A 75 0.84 1.52 -1.36
C PRO A 75 1.74 2.74 -1.63
N ILE A 76 3.04 2.51 -1.52
CA ILE A 76 4.08 3.49 -1.83
C ILE A 76 5.14 2.86 -2.71
N VAL A 77 5.86 3.69 -3.46
CA VAL A 77 7.09 3.31 -4.16
C VAL A 77 8.25 4.07 -3.54
N ARG A 78 9.25 3.32 -3.09
CA ARG A 78 10.53 3.86 -2.59
C ARG A 78 11.52 3.91 -3.72
N PHE A 79 12.24 5.03 -3.80
CA PHE A 79 13.34 5.26 -4.71
C PHE A 79 14.64 5.31 -3.92
N SER A 80 15.61 4.50 -4.33
CA SER A 80 16.95 4.48 -3.73
C SER A 80 17.98 4.71 -4.83
N HIS A 81 18.87 5.66 -4.62
CA HIS A 81 19.94 5.97 -5.55
C HIS A 81 21.14 5.07 -5.28
N TYR A 82 21.82 4.66 -6.33
CA TYR A 82 23.02 3.87 -6.24
C TYR A 82 24.22 4.79 -5.98
N THR A 83 24.84 4.61 -4.82
CA THR A 83 25.98 5.43 -4.41
C THR A 83 27.22 4.56 -4.30
N TYR A 84 28.31 5.02 -4.90
CA TYR A 84 29.61 4.41 -4.73
C TYR A 84 30.32 5.08 -3.55
N ASN A 85 30.67 4.33 -2.52
CA ASN A 85 31.48 4.84 -1.43
C ASN A 85 32.89 4.25 -1.48
N PRO A 86 33.90 5.02 -1.91
CA PRO A 86 35.28 4.53 -2.00
C PRO A 86 36.00 4.40 -0.65
N TYR A 87 35.41 4.88 0.44
CA TYR A 87 36.09 4.99 1.73
C TYR A 87 35.83 3.82 2.69
N ILE A 88 35.15 2.77 2.25
CA ILE A 88 34.97 1.57 3.10
C ILE A 88 36.19 0.66 2.92
N GLN A 89 36.92 0.40 4.02
CA GLN A 89 38.20 -0.32 4.04
C GLN A 89 38.15 -1.76 3.52
N ASP A 90 36.96 -2.36 3.41
CA ASP A 90 36.77 -3.75 2.99
C ASP A 90 36.39 -3.92 1.51
N GLY A 91 36.63 -2.90 0.69
CA GLY A 91 36.34 -2.90 -0.73
C GLY A 91 35.14 -2.02 -1.12
N PRO A 92 34.87 -1.84 -2.44
CA PRO A 92 33.80 -0.98 -2.90
C PRO A 92 32.45 -1.54 -2.46
N VAL A 93 31.84 -0.91 -1.49
CA VAL A 93 30.48 -1.23 -1.06
C VAL A 93 29.51 -0.38 -1.87
N HIS A 94 28.76 -1.08 -2.70
CA HIS A 94 27.65 -0.47 -3.43
C HIS A 94 26.45 -0.35 -2.49
N LEU A 95 26.09 0.86 -2.14
CA LEU A 95 25.00 1.16 -1.25
C LEU A 95 23.83 1.79 -2.02
N TRP A 96 22.64 1.26 -1.78
CA TRP A 96 21.41 1.90 -2.20
C TRP A 96 20.95 2.87 -1.10
N GLU A 97 21.08 4.16 -1.36
CA GLU A 97 20.64 5.19 -0.45
C GLU A 97 19.20 5.62 -0.78
N THR A 98 18.30 5.57 0.21
CA THR A 98 16.92 6.00 0.01
C THR A 98 16.84 7.50 -0.23
N VAL A 99 16.32 7.89 -1.38
CA VAL A 99 16.07 9.29 -1.76
C VAL A 99 14.71 9.75 -1.25
N GLY A 100 13.71 8.89 -1.35
CA GLY A 100 12.37 9.19 -0.87
C GLY A 100 11.32 8.16 -1.28
N GLU A 101 10.07 8.49 -0.96
CA GLU A 101 8.91 7.65 -1.19
C GLU A 101 7.79 8.47 -1.83
N ALA A 102 7.13 7.88 -2.82
CA ALA A 102 5.95 8.45 -3.45
C ALA A 102 4.72 7.58 -3.16
N LYS A 103 3.61 8.21 -2.80
CA LYS A 103 2.31 7.54 -2.72
C LYS A 103 1.83 7.20 -4.12
N VAL A 104 1.24 6.02 -4.28
CA VAL A 104 0.78 5.55 -5.59
C VAL A 104 -0.61 4.95 -5.50
N THR A 105 -1.31 4.98 -6.63
CA THR A 105 -2.49 4.16 -6.88
C THR A 105 -2.09 3.02 -7.79
N MET A 106 -2.54 1.80 -7.48
CA MET A 106 -2.21 0.62 -8.28
C MET A 106 -3.31 0.37 -9.31
N GLN A 107 -2.92 0.27 -10.57
CA GLN A 107 -3.80 -0.12 -11.69
C GLN A 107 -3.34 -1.45 -12.26
N ALA A 108 -4.26 -2.42 -12.40
CA ALA A 108 -3.93 -3.71 -12.98
C ALA A 108 -3.60 -3.58 -14.48
N LEU A 109 -2.53 -4.24 -14.89
CA LEU A 109 -2.15 -4.41 -16.29
C LEU A 109 -2.75 -5.72 -16.85
N ALA A 110 -3.01 -5.76 -18.15
CA ALA A 110 -3.47 -6.97 -18.83
C ALA A 110 -2.43 -8.09 -18.83
N SER A 111 -1.15 -7.74 -18.70
CA SER A 111 -0.02 -8.67 -18.62
C SER A 111 1.09 -8.10 -17.74
N GLN A 112 2.05 -8.94 -17.35
CA GLN A 112 3.22 -8.48 -16.62
C GLN A 112 4.05 -7.52 -17.45
N ALA A 113 4.53 -6.45 -16.82
CA ALA A 113 5.46 -5.51 -17.44
C ALA A 113 6.77 -6.24 -17.82
N LYS A 114 7.23 -6.04 -19.03
CA LYS A 114 8.47 -6.67 -19.54
C LYS A 114 9.74 -5.99 -19.03
N GLN A 115 9.63 -4.72 -18.69
CA GLN A 115 10.75 -3.89 -18.21
C GLN A 115 10.27 -2.90 -17.15
N THR A 116 11.20 -2.43 -16.33
CA THR A 116 10.94 -1.32 -15.42
C THR A 116 11.06 -0.02 -16.22
N LYS A 117 9.99 0.78 -16.23
CA LYS A 117 9.96 2.06 -16.94
C LYS A 117 9.10 3.09 -16.23
N LEU A 118 9.50 4.33 -16.35
CA LEU A 118 8.76 5.50 -15.89
C LEU A 118 8.13 6.19 -17.10
N LEU A 119 6.81 6.39 -17.04
CA LEU A 119 6.12 7.20 -18.04
C LEU A 119 6.06 8.64 -17.53
N VAL A 120 6.60 9.55 -18.34
CA VAL A 120 6.63 10.99 -18.04
C VAL A 120 5.66 11.70 -18.96
N ALA A 121 4.96 12.71 -18.45
CA ALA A 121 4.03 13.50 -19.25
C ALA A 121 4.75 14.25 -20.37
N SER A 122 4.14 14.31 -21.54
CA SER A 122 4.68 15.07 -22.68
C SER A 122 4.85 16.54 -22.29
N ASN A 123 6.01 17.12 -22.62
CA ASN A 123 6.35 18.51 -22.33
C ASN A 123 6.36 18.88 -20.82
N SER A 124 6.61 17.92 -19.96
CA SER A 124 6.68 18.10 -18.53
C SER A 124 7.78 17.21 -17.93
N ASP A 125 8.26 17.57 -16.75
CA ASP A 125 9.14 16.74 -15.92
C ASP A 125 8.37 15.83 -14.95
N LYS A 126 7.01 15.80 -15.05
CA LYS A 126 6.16 15.04 -14.12
C LYS A 126 5.99 13.60 -14.59
N ALA A 127 6.30 12.66 -13.71
CA ALA A 127 5.97 11.26 -13.91
C ALA A 127 4.46 11.06 -13.76
N ILE A 128 3.91 10.22 -14.63
CA ILE A 128 2.51 9.80 -14.64
C ILE A 128 2.40 8.45 -13.96
N SER A 129 3.25 7.50 -14.36
CA SER A 129 3.20 6.13 -13.85
C SER A 129 4.55 5.42 -13.91
N LEU A 130 4.65 4.32 -13.16
CA LEU A 130 5.80 3.44 -13.11
C LEU A 130 5.33 1.99 -13.29
N GLU A 131 5.88 1.31 -14.28
CA GLU A 131 5.81 -0.15 -14.38
C GLU A 131 7.09 -0.78 -13.82
N ILE A 132 6.97 -1.89 -13.08
CA ILE A 132 8.11 -2.67 -12.58
C ILE A 132 8.13 -4.03 -13.29
N SER A 133 9.26 -4.40 -13.84
CA SER A 133 9.44 -5.65 -14.58
C SER A 133 8.93 -6.87 -13.80
N GLY A 134 8.16 -7.73 -14.46
CA GLY A 134 7.58 -8.95 -13.87
C GLY A 134 6.35 -8.70 -12.99
N ILE A 135 5.87 -7.46 -12.90
CA ILE A 135 4.70 -7.08 -12.09
C ILE A 135 3.53 -6.77 -13.02
N SER A 136 2.31 -7.17 -12.60
CA SER A 136 1.06 -6.95 -13.34
C SER A 136 0.31 -5.69 -12.86
N PHE A 137 1.02 -4.71 -12.38
CA PHE A 137 0.45 -3.44 -11.95
C PHE A 137 1.26 -2.25 -12.48
N ASP A 138 0.55 -1.20 -12.85
CA ASP A 138 1.07 0.15 -13.07
C ASP A 138 0.85 0.98 -11.80
N TYR A 139 1.84 1.75 -11.41
CA TYR A 139 1.82 2.58 -10.20
C TYR A 139 1.64 4.04 -10.62
N LEU A 140 0.44 4.59 -10.41
CA LEU A 140 0.06 5.95 -10.79
C LEU A 140 0.44 6.95 -9.69
N PHE A 141 1.04 8.08 -10.07
CA PHE A 141 1.48 9.17 -9.18
C PHE A 141 0.50 10.32 -9.11
#